data_1a81cef0b0ef1f18aa7f71e048406c7b
#
_entry.id   1a81cef0b0ef1f18aa7f71e048406c7b
#
_cell.length_a   1.000
_cell.length_b   1.000
_cell.length_c   1.000
_cell.angle_alpha   90.00
_cell.angle_beta   90.00
_cell.angle_gamma   90.00
#
_symmetry.space_group_name_H-M   'P 1'
#
loop_
_entity.id
_entity.type
_entity.pdbx_description
1 polymer ?
#
loop_
_entity_poly.entity_id
_entity_poly.type
_entity_poly.pdbx_seq_one_letter_code
_entity_poly.pdbx_strand_id
1 'polypeptide(L)'
;SNGRSESRFEGVKRTFEKTVPISSQVLLDRERCVLCARCTRFSEQIAGDPFITLNERGALQQVGIYEDEPFDSYYSGNTVQICPVGALTGTSYRFRARPFDLVSTDSACEHCASGCAMRTDVRRGKTLRRLAGEDSTVNEEWNCDKGRWAFKYEVAKNRITTPLVRDANGQLQEASWPEALAAAAKGLKESRAGVLVGGRATVEDAYGYSKFARVTLATNNIDFRSRVSSKEELDFLASVPTSATYKDIDNADHVVLINFEPEDESPIVFLRIYKQVHKRSIKVTTIAALASRGSQKLKANLIKTAAGNEVSAINSISGLTGKSVVLVGERAAETQGALSAVAKLVKESGAKLGWVPRRAGERGAISAGALPNLLPGARPIEDASARVDISAAWSVDSVLTTAGMSTEEIINSDLQAILIGGVDPMDISSDAKVKLAKKFIVSLEIRQSDITEIASVVLPVAAVVEKSGSFMDWQGKVRKFDAAVEQSLNRSDVRILSMLADEIGKPINLPTVKSAQSELSSLGNWDGNKPTMNLLAEKSKTSAGNDEAILTSWRNLLDKGSLQDGEENLAGTARDSVVVISKNRANSLGVKDKELV
;
A
#
# COMPACT_ATOMS: atom_id res chain seq x y z
N SER A 1 10.76 30.06 -32.68
CA SER A 1 11.08 29.85 -34.10
C SER A 1 11.06 31.12 -34.93
N ASN A 2 10.36 32.18 -34.51
CA ASN A 2 10.23 33.44 -35.23
C ASN A 2 10.97 34.60 -34.53
N GLY A 3 11.78 34.31 -33.54
CA GLY A 3 12.59 35.29 -32.83
C GLY A 3 13.98 35.48 -33.45
N ARG A 4 14.73 36.42 -32.92
CA ARG A 4 16.14 36.59 -33.30
C ARG A 4 16.94 35.35 -32.93
N SER A 5 17.82 34.90 -33.82
CA SER A 5 18.76 33.80 -33.58
C SER A 5 19.96 34.19 -32.68
N GLU A 6 20.22 35.50 -32.57
CA GLU A 6 21.37 36.03 -31.84
C GLU A 6 20.95 36.72 -30.54
N SER A 7 21.83 36.63 -29.53
CA SER A 7 21.66 37.32 -28.24
C SER A 7 21.86 38.81 -28.41
N ARG A 8 21.11 39.62 -27.64
CA ARG A 8 21.34 41.07 -27.52
C ARG A 8 22.52 41.41 -26.60
N PHE A 9 22.95 40.46 -25.77
CA PHE A 9 24.05 40.67 -24.84
C PHE A 9 25.34 40.25 -25.48
N GLU A 10 26.32 41.15 -25.41
CA GLU A 10 27.70 40.89 -25.81
C GLU A 10 28.44 40.10 -24.74
N GLY A 11 29.45 39.33 -25.14
CA GLY A 11 30.29 38.55 -24.23
C GLY A 11 30.05 37.04 -24.25
N VAL A 12 30.90 36.33 -23.54
CA VAL A 12 30.84 34.87 -23.43
C VAL A 12 29.76 34.48 -22.44
N LYS A 13 28.77 33.70 -22.92
CA LYS A 13 27.73 33.16 -22.04
C LYS A 13 28.32 32.09 -21.13
N ARG A 14 27.90 32.11 -19.88
CA ARG A 14 28.20 31.04 -18.93
C ARG A 14 27.63 29.71 -19.47
N THR A 15 28.47 28.69 -19.53
CA THR A 15 28.08 27.32 -19.86
C THR A 15 28.18 26.46 -18.62
N PHE A 16 27.29 25.49 -18.53
CA PHE A 16 27.25 24.53 -17.43
C PHE A 16 27.45 23.12 -17.97
N GLU A 17 28.04 22.28 -17.16
CA GLU A 17 28.03 20.86 -17.40
C GLU A 17 26.56 20.37 -17.53
N LYS A 18 26.28 19.60 -18.60
CA LYS A 18 24.93 19.14 -18.88
C LYS A 18 24.64 17.85 -18.17
N THR A 19 23.40 17.81 -17.62
CA THR A 19 22.84 16.70 -16.86
C THR A 19 23.61 16.32 -15.61
N VAL A 20 23.57 17.21 -14.62
CA VAL A 20 23.98 16.86 -13.26
C VAL A 20 22.96 15.89 -12.67
N PRO A 21 23.34 14.67 -12.27
CA PRO A 21 22.44 13.77 -11.56
C PRO A 21 22.22 14.30 -10.14
N ILE A 22 20.96 14.64 -9.82
CA ILE A 22 20.53 14.89 -8.43
C ILE A 22 20.42 13.55 -7.70
N SER A 23 19.93 12.54 -8.41
CA SER A 23 19.84 11.14 -7.99
C SER A 23 19.83 10.27 -9.26
N SER A 24 19.81 8.94 -9.11
CA SER A 24 19.58 8.03 -10.23
C SER A 24 18.28 8.33 -10.99
N GLN A 25 17.29 8.94 -10.34
CA GLN A 25 15.97 9.21 -10.89
C GLN A 25 15.76 10.63 -11.40
N VAL A 26 16.47 11.63 -10.86
CA VAL A 26 16.28 13.04 -11.19
C VAL A 26 17.55 13.66 -11.75
N LEU A 27 17.43 14.27 -12.93
CA LEU A 27 18.51 14.95 -13.64
C LEU A 27 18.25 16.45 -13.71
N LEU A 28 19.29 17.26 -13.51
CA LEU A 28 19.27 18.73 -13.60
C LEU A 28 20.07 19.23 -14.81
N ASP A 29 19.44 20.01 -15.67
CA ASP A 29 20.07 20.81 -16.72
C ASP A 29 20.07 22.28 -16.28
N ARG A 30 21.24 22.77 -15.83
CA ARG A 30 21.39 24.14 -15.28
C ARG A 30 21.16 25.21 -16.34
N GLU A 31 21.48 24.98 -17.61
CA GLU A 31 21.27 25.94 -18.68
C GLU A 31 19.81 26.27 -18.95
N ARG A 32 18.90 25.34 -18.59
CA ARG A 32 17.44 25.54 -18.70
C ARG A 32 16.82 26.14 -17.45
N CYS A 33 17.57 26.23 -16.36
CA CYS A 33 17.07 26.69 -15.08
C CYS A 33 16.88 28.22 -15.08
N VAL A 34 15.65 28.66 -14.73
CA VAL A 34 15.29 30.08 -14.60
C VAL A 34 15.41 30.60 -13.17
N LEU A 35 16.01 29.85 -12.27
CA LEU A 35 16.24 30.20 -10.85
C LEU A 35 14.96 30.61 -10.09
N CYS A 36 13.81 30.00 -10.40
CA CYS A 36 12.56 30.35 -9.73
C CYS A 36 12.44 29.79 -8.30
N ALA A 37 13.38 28.97 -7.87
CA ALA A 37 13.49 28.39 -6.54
C ALA A 37 12.25 27.54 -6.09
N ARG A 38 11.37 27.11 -7.01
CA ARG A 38 10.24 26.23 -6.65
C ARG A 38 10.72 24.89 -6.09
N CYS A 39 11.72 24.28 -6.70
CA CYS A 39 12.27 23.00 -6.29
C CYS A 39 12.92 23.07 -4.90
N THR A 40 13.71 24.10 -4.61
CA THR A 40 14.37 24.29 -3.31
C THR A 40 13.35 24.55 -2.20
N ARG A 41 12.36 25.41 -2.45
CA ARG A 41 11.26 25.64 -1.49
C ARG A 41 10.41 24.40 -1.26
N PHE A 42 10.15 23.61 -2.30
CA PHE A 42 9.42 22.35 -2.13
C PHE A 42 10.20 21.38 -1.24
N SER A 43 11.49 21.14 -1.56
CA SER A 43 12.32 20.18 -0.81
C SER A 43 12.44 20.56 0.66
N GLU A 44 12.61 21.84 0.97
CA GLU A 44 12.75 22.34 2.34
C GLU A 44 11.42 22.45 3.08
N GLN A 45 10.43 23.15 2.49
CA GLN A 45 9.22 23.59 3.21
C GLN A 45 8.10 22.57 3.17
N ILE A 46 8.00 21.75 2.11
CA ILE A 46 6.92 20.77 1.93
C ILE A 46 7.39 19.36 2.29
N ALA A 47 8.53 18.93 1.74
CA ALA A 47 9.05 17.59 1.97
C ALA A 47 9.86 17.48 3.28
N GLY A 48 10.46 18.58 3.75
CA GLY A 48 11.38 18.56 4.87
C GLY A 48 12.70 17.83 4.55
N ASP A 49 13.08 17.82 3.26
CA ASP A 49 14.27 17.18 2.73
C ASP A 49 15.02 18.16 1.84
N PRO A 50 15.90 19.01 2.36
CA PRO A 50 16.61 20.03 1.59
C PRO A 50 17.72 19.42 0.72
N PHE A 51 17.40 18.42 -0.12
CA PHE A 51 18.35 17.75 -1.03
C PHE A 51 18.78 18.58 -2.24
N ILE A 52 18.12 19.71 -2.47
CA ILE A 52 18.43 20.64 -3.57
C ILE A 52 18.37 22.07 -3.04
N THR A 53 19.40 22.85 -3.29
CA THR A 53 19.58 24.18 -2.70
C THR A 53 19.98 25.22 -3.74
N LEU A 54 20.00 26.50 -3.32
CA LEU A 54 20.59 27.57 -4.09
C LEU A 54 22.04 27.75 -3.62
N ASN A 55 22.98 27.50 -4.51
CA ASN A 55 24.41 27.68 -4.27
C ASN A 55 24.83 29.02 -4.84
N GLU A 56 25.87 29.65 -4.25
CA GLU A 56 26.40 30.93 -4.63
C GLU A 56 25.39 32.10 -4.54
N ARG A 57 25.71 33.25 -5.04
CA ARG A 57 24.83 34.44 -5.03
C ARG A 57 25.09 35.35 -6.23
N GLY A 58 24.12 36.24 -6.47
CA GLY A 58 24.19 37.20 -7.58
C GLY A 58 24.24 36.53 -8.93
N ALA A 59 25.08 36.98 -9.84
CA ALA A 59 25.20 36.43 -11.20
C ALA A 59 25.71 34.96 -11.21
N LEU A 60 26.33 34.50 -10.14
CA LEU A 60 26.85 33.13 -10.02
C LEU A 60 25.84 32.17 -9.43
N GLN A 61 24.71 32.65 -8.91
CA GLN A 61 23.71 31.82 -8.26
C GLN A 61 23.22 30.70 -9.17
N GLN A 62 23.10 29.51 -8.61
CA GLN A 62 22.66 28.31 -9.31
C GLN A 62 21.95 27.35 -8.38
N VAL A 63 21.07 26.49 -8.95
CA VAL A 63 20.51 25.35 -8.25
C VAL A 63 21.51 24.21 -8.28
N GLY A 64 21.69 23.53 -7.16
CA GLY A 64 22.64 22.43 -7.05
C GLY A 64 22.35 21.54 -5.85
N ILE A 65 23.24 20.57 -5.65
CA ILE A 65 23.31 19.66 -4.52
C ILE A 65 24.67 19.82 -3.83
N TYR A 66 24.79 19.32 -2.60
CA TYR A 66 26.08 19.13 -1.95
C TYR A 66 26.62 17.75 -2.36
N GLU A 67 27.89 17.70 -2.78
CA GLU A 67 28.52 16.47 -3.28
C GLU A 67 28.71 15.42 -2.19
N ASP A 68 28.94 15.87 -0.96
CA ASP A 68 29.22 14.98 0.19
C ASP A 68 27.97 14.51 0.95
N GLU A 69 26.78 15.00 0.59
CA GLU A 69 25.55 14.58 1.22
C GLU A 69 24.81 13.57 0.34
N PRO A 70 24.53 12.35 0.84
CA PRO A 70 23.77 11.37 0.09
C PRO A 70 22.35 11.87 -0.17
N PHE A 71 21.84 11.58 -1.36
CA PHE A 71 20.45 11.84 -1.68
C PHE A 71 19.53 11.01 -0.76
N ASP A 72 18.61 11.68 -0.08
CA ASP A 72 17.67 11.04 0.81
C ASP A 72 16.32 11.79 0.83
N SER A 73 15.45 11.48 -0.13
CA SER A 73 14.08 11.99 -0.17
C SER A 73 13.14 10.98 -0.83
N TYR A 74 11.93 10.89 -0.30
CA TYR A 74 10.83 10.12 -0.91
C TYR A 74 9.90 10.98 -1.77
N TYR A 75 10.24 12.26 -1.98
CA TYR A 75 9.34 13.23 -2.64
C TYR A 75 9.99 13.95 -3.82
N SER A 76 11.16 13.53 -4.24
CA SER A 76 11.99 14.24 -5.22
C SER A 76 11.30 14.47 -6.57
N GLY A 77 10.42 13.56 -6.97
CA GLY A 77 9.68 13.64 -8.22
C GLY A 77 8.73 14.83 -8.33
N ASN A 78 8.30 15.39 -7.20
CA ASN A 78 7.50 16.62 -7.23
C ASN A 78 8.30 17.81 -7.76
N THR A 79 9.62 17.85 -7.55
CA THR A 79 10.46 18.91 -8.11
C THR A 79 10.52 18.87 -9.64
N VAL A 80 10.40 17.66 -10.22
CA VAL A 80 10.27 17.49 -11.68
C VAL A 80 8.93 18.02 -12.17
N GLN A 81 7.83 17.72 -11.45
CA GLN A 81 6.48 18.14 -11.84
C GLN A 81 6.28 19.64 -11.73
N ILE A 82 6.79 20.30 -10.69
CA ILE A 82 6.61 21.74 -10.46
C ILE A 82 7.64 22.61 -11.20
N CYS A 83 8.68 22.02 -11.78
CA CYS A 83 9.66 22.77 -12.57
C CYS A 83 8.97 23.36 -13.82
N PRO A 84 8.91 24.70 -13.98
CA PRO A 84 8.16 25.33 -15.06
C PRO A 84 8.84 25.17 -16.43
N VAL A 85 10.08 24.69 -16.43
CA VAL A 85 10.90 24.44 -17.63
C VAL A 85 11.49 23.03 -17.58
N GLY A 86 12.12 22.57 -18.63
CA GLY A 86 12.75 21.25 -18.66
C GLY A 86 14.12 21.18 -17.98
N ALA A 87 14.34 21.93 -16.90
CA ALA A 87 15.59 21.91 -16.14
C ALA A 87 15.68 20.64 -15.27
N LEU A 88 14.63 20.32 -14.53
CA LEU A 88 14.53 19.06 -13.79
C LEU A 88 13.72 18.06 -14.60
N THR A 89 14.26 16.86 -14.79
CA THR A 89 13.64 15.79 -15.59
C THR A 89 13.82 14.43 -14.92
N GLY A 90 12.81 13.55 -15.05
CA GLY A 90 12.93 12.17 -14.62
C GLY A 90 13.71 11.34 -15.64
N THR A 91 14.66 10.54 -15.18
CA THR A 91 15.56 9.73 -16.02
C THR A 91 14.76 8.79 -16.94
N SER A 92 13.74 8.12 -16.44
CA SER A 92 12.95 7.15 -17.19
C SER A 92 12.07 7.77 -18.29
N TYR A 93 11.68 9.05 -18.13
CA TYR A 93 10.81 9.74 -19.09
C TYR A 93 11.57 10.64 -20.07
N ARG A 94 12.75 11.13 -19.71
CA ARG A 94 13.51 12.10 -20.51
C ARG A 94 13.67 11.64 -21.97
N PHE A 95 13.26 12.49 -22.95
CA PHE A 95 13.32 12.26 -24.39
C PHE A 95 12.47 11.07 -24.92
N ARG A 96 11.49 10.56 -24.14
CA ARG A 96 10.63 9.43 -24.57
C ARG A 96 9.41 9.89 -25.38
N ALA A 97 8.81 11.00 -25.02
CA ALA A 97 7.64 11.53 -25.70
C ALA A 97 7.51 13.04 -25.53
N ARG A 98 6.76 13.66 -26.41
CA ARG A 98 6.29 15.05 -26.25
C ARG A 98 4.96 15.01 -25.48
N PRO A 99 4.60 16.08 -24.71
CA PRO A 99 3.35 16.11 -23.95
C PRO A 99 2.09 15.86 -24.81
N PHE A 100 2.06 16.36 -26.04
CA PHE A 100 0.93 16.19 -26.97
C PHE A 100 0.83 14.80 -27.61
N ASP A 101 1.86 13.94 -27.45
CA ASP A 101 1.83 12.54 -27.89
C ASP A 101 1.21 11.61 -26.83
N LEU A 102 0.89 12.13 -25.66
CA LEU A 102 0.44 11.37 -24.51
C LEU A 102 -1.09 11.37 -24.43
N VAL A 103 -1.64 10.21 -24.09
CA VAL A 103 -3.01 10.09 -23.59
C VAL A 103 -2.94 10.11 -22.08
N SER A 104 -3.62 11.07 -21.47
CA SER A 104 -3.65 11.27 -20.02
C SER A 104 -4.95 10.74 -19.45
N THR A 105 -4.87 9.90 -18.42
CA THR A 105 -6.03 9.32 -17.74
C THR A 105 -5.91 9.61 -16.24
N ASP A 106 -7.01 10.08 -15.65
CA ASP A 106 -7.10 10.22 -14.19
C ASP A 106 -7.09 8.83 -13.56
N SER A 107 -6.25 8.66 -12.54
CA SER A 107 -6.01 7.37 -11.92
C SER A 107 -5.85 7.46 -10.40
N ALA A 108 -5.74 6.32 -9.75
CA ALA A 108 -5.47 6.19 -8.32
C ALA A 108 -4.12 5.51 -8.10
N CYS A 109 -3.45 5.86 -7.00
CA CYS A 109 -2.22 5.19 -6.60
C CYS A 109 -2.55 3.84 -5.95
N GLU A 110 -1.88 2.77 -6.40
CA GLU A 110 -2.05 1.40 -5.94
C GLU A 110 -1.07 0.95 -4.86
N HIS A 111 -0.19 1.82 -4.38
CA HIS A 111 0.92 1.40 -3.52
C HIS A 111 0.61 1.41 -2.03
N CYS A 112 -0.13 2.39 -1.54
CA CYS A 112 -0.45 2.49 -0.12
C CYS A 112 -1.84 3.09 0.12
N ALA A 113 -2.31 3.02 1.36
CA ALA A 113 -3.63 3.48 1.75
C ALA A 113 -3.79 5.01 1.83
N SER A 114 -2.81 5.81 1.42
CA SER A 114 -2.94 7.28 1.38
C SER A 114 -4.07 7.77 0.48
N GLY A 115 -4.42 7.04 -0.60
CA GLY A 115 -5.53 7.38 -1.49
C GLY A 115 -5.22 8.51 -2.48
N CYS A 116 -3.97 8.65 -2.92
CA CYS A 116 -3.54 9.74 -3.83
C CYS A 116 -4.30 9.74 -5.15
N ALA A 117 -4.75 10.92 -5.57
CA ALA A 117 -5.10 11.18 -6.96
C ALA A 117 -3.83 11.16 -7.82
N MET A 118 -3.91 10.49 -8.94
CA MET A 118 -2.82 10.37 -9.90
C MET A 118 -3.31 10.71 -11.30
N ARG A 119 -2.38 11.06 -12.18
CA ARG A 119 -2.57 11.09 -13.62
C ARG A 119 -1.55 10.16 -14.26
N THR A 120 -2.03 9.23 -15.05
CA THR A 120 -1.19 8.28 -15.80
C THR A 120 -1.15 8.69 -17.26
N ASP A 121 0.06 8.92 -17.79
CA ASP A 121 0.31 9.32 -19.17
C ASP A 121 0.85 8.13 -19.96
N VAL A 122 0.08 7.74 -20.98
CA VAL A 122 0.33 6.54 -21.81
C VAL A 122 0.62 6.96 -23.25
N ARG A 123 1.50 6.21 -23.92
CA ARG A 123 1.75 6.30 -25.36
C ARG A 123 1.88 4.90 -25.95
N ARG A 124 1.10 4.60 -26.98
CA ARG A 124 1.12 3.30 -27.68
C ARG A 124 0.99 2.11 -26.73
N GLY A 125 0.03 2.18 -25.81
CA GLY A 125 -0.26 1.11 -24.84
C GLY A 125 0.78 0.92 -23.73
N LYS A 126 1.70 1.87 -23.53
CA LYS A 126 2.71 1.81 -22.46
C LYS A 126 2.65 3.04 -21.58
N THR A 127 2.66 2.84 -20.29
CA THR A 127 2.84 3.92 -19.29
C THR A 127 4.23 4.52 -19.45
N LEU A 128 4.30 5.84 -19.65
CA LEU A 128 5.56 6.56 -19.77
C LEU A 128 5.89 7.39 -18.55
N ARG A 129 4.86 7.94 -17.88
CA ARG A 129 5.03 8.67 -16.62
C ARG A 129 3.73 8.68 -15.83
N ARG A 130 3.88 8.91 -14.52
CA ARG A 130 2.79 9.24 -13.61
C ARG A 130 3.06 10.57 -12.94
N LEU A 131 2.01 11.35 -12.72
CA LEU A 131 2.06 12.65 -12.07
C LEU A 131 1.08 12.64 -10.89
N ALA A 132 1.32 13.49 -9.89
CA ALA A 132 0.31 13.75 -8.89
C ALA A 132 -0.90 14.42 -9.56
N GLY A 133 -2.09 13.89 -9.27
CA GLY A 133 -3.34 14.54 -9.54
C GLY A 133 -3.69 15.51 -8.41
N GLU A 134 -4.63 16.41 -8.65
CA GLU A 134 -5.09 17.42 -7.68
C GLU A 134 -6.23 16.86 -6.83
N ASP A 135 -6.04 16.79 -5.53
CA ASP A 135 -7.08 16.55 -4.54
C ASP A 135 -6.75 17.24 -3.23
N SER A 136 -7.30 18.43 -3.03
CA SER A 136 -7.07 19.26 -1.82
C SER A 136 -7.44 18.55 -0.52
N THR A 137 -8.30 17.54 -0.58
CA THR A 137 -8.75 16.78 0.60
C THR A 137 -7.85 15.61 0.95
N VAL A 138 -6.98 15.15 0.03
CA VAL A 138 -6.08 14.00 0.22
C VAL A 138 -4.63 14.42 0.02
N ASN A 139 -4.16 14.41 -1.21
CA ASN A 139 -2.74 14.60 -1.53
C ASN A 139 -2.38 16.02 -2.01
N GLU A 140 -3.34 16.95 -2.01
CA GLU A 140 -3.17 18.29 -2.57
C GLU A 140 -2.65 18.20 -4.01
N GLU A 141 -1.38 18.53 -4.27
CA GLU A 141 -0.70 18.43 -5.58
C GLU A 141 0.53 17.49 -5.52
N TRP A 142 0.67 16.71 -4.43
CA TRP A 142 1.88 15.96 -4.14
C TRP A 142 1.67 14.44 -4.22
N ASN A 143 2.74 13.72 -4.54
CA ASN A 143 2.84 12.28 -4.36
C ASN A 143 4.25 11.89 -3.92
N CYS A 144 4.40 10.64 -3.47
CA CYS A 144 5.71 10.09 -3.19
C CYS A 144 6.38 9.52 -4.45
N ASP A 145 7.68 9.31 -4.39
CA ASP A 145 8.48 8.81 -5.51
C ASP A 145 8.08 7.38 -5.91
N LYS A 146 7.66 6.55 -4.95
CA LYS A 146 7.10 5.22 -5.24
C LYS A 146 5.83 5.32 -6.10
N GLY A 147 4.86 6.13 -5.70
CA GLY A 147 3.62 6.34 -6.46
C GLY A 147 3.87 6.89 -7.87
N ARG A 148 4.92 7.72 -8.02
CA ARG A 148 5.28 8.36 -9.29
C ARG A 148 5.97 7.41 -10.27
N TRP A 149 6.87 6.56 -9.80
CA TRP A 149 7.79 5.83 -10.67
C TRP A 149 7.68 4.31 -10.63
N ALA A 150 7.06 3.74 -9.59
CA ALA A 150 6.92 2.30 -9.46
C ALA A 150 5.76 1.76 -10.33
N PHE A 151 5.95 1.74 -11.65
CA PHE A 151 4.97 1.21 -12.62
C PHE A 151 5.57 0.26 -13.67
N LYS A 152 6.87 0.02 -13.67
CA LYS A 152 7.49 -0.87 -14.65
C LYS A 152 7.11 -2.34 -14.49
N TYR A 153 6.56 -2.73 -13.34
CA TYR A 153 6.00 -4.08 -13.15
C TYR A 153 4.93 -4.42 -14.21
N GLU A 154 4.26 -3.40 -14.78
CA GLU A 154 3.23 -3.53 -15.81
C GLU A 154 3.77 -4.18 -17.10
N VAL A 155 5.06 -3.98 -17.38
CA VAL A 155 5.76 -4.46 -18.60
C VAL A 155 7.02 -5.25 -18.27
N ALA A 156 7.10 -5.82 -17.07
CA ALA A 156 8.26 -6.61 -16.64
C ALA A 156 8.43 -7.86 -17.51
N LYS A 157 9.68 -8.32 -17.67
CA LYS A 157 9.99 -9.51 -18.51
C LYS A 157 9.32 -10.79 -18.01
N ASN A 158 9.05 -10.89 -16.72
CA ASN A 158 8.39 -12.03 -16.08
C ASN A 158 6.87 -11.82 -15.95
N ARG A 159 6.29 -10.89 -16.71
CA ARG A 159 4.84 -10.69 -16.80
C ARG A 159 4.17 -11.96 -17.33
N ILE A 160 3.09 -12.38 -16.67
CA ILE A 160 2.26 -13.51 -17.11
C ILE A 160 1.12 -12.95 -17.95
N THR A 161 1.02 -13.39 -19.19
CA THR A 161 -0.03 -12.96 -20.15
C THR A 161 -0.90 -14.12 -20.63
N THR A 162 -0.45 -15.36 -20.42
CA THR A 162 -1.12 -16.60 -20.79
C THR A 162 -1.36 -17.42 -19.52
N PRO A 163 -2.51 -18.09 -19.35
CA PRO A 163 -2.72 -19.01 -18.24
C PRO A 163 -1.70 -20.13 -18.23
N LEU A 164 -1.32 -20.61 -17.03
CA LEU A 164 -0.37 -21.70 -16.86
C LEU A 164 -1.02 -22.81 -16.03
N VAL A 165 -0.78 -24.05 -16.42
CA VAL A 165 -1.25 -25.25 -15.71
C VAL A 165 -0.06 -26.18 -15.45
N ARG A 166 0.04 -26.70 -14.25
CA ARG A 166 1.10 -27.64 -13.88
C ARG A 166 0.83 -29.02 -14.45
N ASP A 167 1.77 -29.54 -15.22
CA ASP A 167 1.69 -30.86 -15.83
C ASP A 167 2.05 -31.99 -14.84
N ALA A 168 1.96 -33.24 -15.31
CA ALA A 168 2.29 -34.42 -14.51
C ALA A 168 3.77 -34.50 -14.10
N ASN A 169 4.67 -33.78 -14.78
CA ASN A 169 6.09 -33.71 -14.47
C ASN A 169 6.40 -32.58 -13.47
N GLY A 170 5.37 -31.87 -13.00
CA GLY A 170 5.53 -30.76 -12.07
C GLY A 170 5.99 -29.44 -12.71
N GLN A 171 5.89 -29.28 -14.05
CA GLN A 171 6.26 -28.08 -14.76
C GLN A 171 5.02 -27.26 -15.13
N LEU A 172 5.10 -25.92 -15.01
CA LEU A 172 4.05 -25.02 -15.50
C LEU A 172 4.14 -24.93 -17.03
N GLN A 173 3.05 -25.25 -17.71
CA GLN A 173 2.89 -25.18 -19.15
C GLN A 173 1.84 -24.15 -19.52
N GLU A 174 2.04 -23.43 -20.62
CA GLU A 174 1.02 -22.53 -21.17
C GLU A 174 -0.24 -23.32 -21.56
N ALA A 175 -1.39 -22.78 -21.21
CA ALA A 175 -2.70 -23.37 -21.47
C ALA A 175 -3.68 -22.32 -22.01
N SER A 176 -4.70 -22.76 -22.71
CA SER A 176 -5.81 -21.91 -23.08
C SER A 176 -6.65 -21.54 -21.84
N TRP A 177 -7.43 -20.44 -21.94
CA TRP A 177 -8.34 -20.06 -20.86
C TRP A 177 -9.34 -21.17 -20.48
N PRO A 178 -10.01 -21.87 -21.43
CA PRO A 178 -10.90 -22.98 -21.09
C PRO A 178 -10.19 -24.12 -20.35
N GLU A 179 -8.99 -24.54 -20.79
CA GLU A 179 -8.21 -25.60 -20.15
C GLU A 179 -7.80 -25.20 -18.72
N ALA A 180 -7.30 -23.99 -18.54
CA ALA A 180 -6.87 -23.50 -17.23
C ALA A 180 -8.05 -23.35 -16.26
N LEU A 181 -9.21 -22.83 -16.73
CA LEU A 181 -10.42 -22.71 -15.91
C LEU A 181 -10.97 -24.09 -15.53
N ALA A 182 -11.00 -25.06 -16.45
CA ALA A 182 -11.42 -26.43 -16.17
C ALA A 182 -10.49 -27.11 -15.14
N ALA A 183 -9.17 -26.93 -15.27
CA ALA A 183 -8.19 -27.43 -14.31
C ALA A 183 -8.38 -26.81 -12.91
N ALA A 184 -8.55 -25.49 -12.85
CA ALA A 184 -8.81 -24.76 -11.61
C ALA A 184 -10.14 -25.19 -10.97
N ALA A 185 -11.19 -25.28 -11.76
CA ALA A 185 -12.52 -25.72 -11.31
C ALA A 185 -12.47 -27.14 -10.74
N LYS A 186 -11.80 -28.07 -11.41
CA LYS A 186 -11.63 -29.44 -10.94
C LYS A 186 -10.96 -29.53 -9.58
N GLY A 187 -9.93 -28.72 -9.33
CA GLY A 187 -9.19 -28.74 -8.07
C GLY A 187 -9.91 -28.02 -6.92
N LEU A 188 -10.76 -27.02 -7.24
CA LEU A 188 -11.51 -26.26 -6.24
C LEU A 188 -12.87 -26.89 -5.92
N LYS A 189 -13.50 -27.54 -6.89
CA LYS A 189 -14.80 -28.18 -6.75
C LYS A 189 -14.72 -29.32 -5.74
N GLU A 190 -15.63 -29.32 -4.78
CA GLU A 190 -15.70 -30.35 -3.73
C GLU A 190 -14.50 -30.36 -2.75
N SER A 191 -13.55 -29.46 -2.90
CA SER A 191 -12.43 -29.30 -1.97
C SER A 191 -12.82 -28.38 -0.82
N ARG A 192 -12.34 -28.71 0.40
CA ARG A 192 -12.34 -27.73 1.49
C ARG A 192 -11.30 -26.68 1.15
N ALA A 193 -11.77 -25.46 0.88
CA ALA A 193 -10.91 -24.41 0.33
C ALA A 193 -10.83 -23.17 1.22
N GLY A 194 -9.76 -22.41 1.02
CA GLY A 194 -9.56 -21.06 1.57
C GLY A 194 -9.25 -20.04 0.47
N VAL A 195 -9.39 -18.77 0.78
CA VAL A 195 -9.15 -17.66 -0.14
C VAL A 195 -8.24 -16.63 0.54
N LEU A 196 -7.11 -16.29 -0.10
CA LEU A 196 -6.21 -15.24 0.37
C LEU A 196 -6.19 -14.09 -0.63
N VAL A 197 -6.47 -12.88 -0.14
CA VAL A 197 -6.59 -11.67 -0.95
C VAL A 197 -5.41 -10.73 -0.66
N GLY A 198 -4.63 -10.40 -1.69
CA GLY A 198 -3.49 -9.50 -1.54
C GLY A 198 -3.87 -8.02 -1.54
N GLY A 199 -2.97 -7.22 -0.98
CA GLY A 199 -3.18 -5.78 -0.81
C GLY A 199 -3.24 -4.94 -2.09
N ARG A 200 -3.10 -5.53 -3.29
CA ARG A 200 -3.28 -4.87 -4.59
C ARG A 200 -4.72 -4.91 -5.11
N ALA A 201 -5.59 -5.71 -4.49
CA ALA A 201 -6.97 -5.87 -4.94
C ALA A 201 -7.73 -4.54 -4.86
N THR A 202 -8.45 -4.20 -5.94
CA THR A 202 -9.43 -3.11 -5.90
C THR A 202 -10.60 -3.47 -4.99
N VAL A 203 -11.45 -2.51 -4.65
CA VAL A 203 -12.68 -2.79 -3.88
C VAL A 203 -13.54 -3.83 -4.58
N GLU A 204 -13.64 -3.72 -5.90
CA GLU A 204 -14.44 -4.61 -6.75
C GLU A 204 -13.83 -6.01 -6.86
N ASP A 205 -12.51 -6.10 -6.97
CA ASP A 205 -11.82 -7.39 -6.98
C ASP A 205 -11.97 -8.09 -5.62
N ALA A 206 -11.75 -7.36 -4.50
CA ALA A 206 -11.94 -7.88 -3.15
C ALA A 206 -13.39 -8.36 -2.91
N TYR A 207 -14.37 -7.63 -3.47
CA TYR A 207 -15.77 -8.05 -3.46
C TYR A 207 -16.00 -9.34 -4.27
N GLY A 208 -15.38 -9.45 -5.44
CA GLY A 208 -15.40 -10.66 -6.24
C GLY A 208 -14.85 -11.87 -5.47
N TYR A 209 -13.71 -11.74 -4.79
CA TYR A 209 -13.16 -12.78 -3.92
C TYR A 209 -14.11 -13.13 -2.77
N SER A 210 -14.70 -12.11 -2.13
CA SER A 210 -15.64 -12.29 -1.03
C SER A 210 -16.89 -13.09 -1.43
N LYS A 211 -17.49 -12.74 -2.56
CA LYS A 211 -18.66 -13.43 -3.11
C LYS A 211 -18.31 -14.84 -3.62
N PHE A 212 -17.17 -14.98 -4.31
CA PHE A 212 -16.67 -16.27 -4.78
C PHE A 212 -16.45 -17.27 -3.64
N ALA A 213 -15.80 -16.84 -2.56
CA ALA A 213 -15.58 -17.69 -1.39
C ALA A 213 -16.91 -18.23 -0.83
N ARG A 214 -17.92 -17.39 -0.68
CA ARG A 214 -19.16 -17.72 0.01
C ARG A 214 -20.21 -18.38 -0.86
N VAL A 215 -20.34 -17.95 -2.12
CA VAL A 215 -21.33 -18.49 -3.07
C VAL A 215 -20.77 -19.73 -3.77
N THR A 216 -19.58 -19.62 -4.36
CA THR A 216 -19.01 -20.68 -5.19
C THR A 216 -18.36 -21.78 -4.35
N LEU A 217 -17.50 -21.41 -3.39
CA LEU A 217 -16.77 -22.36 -2.55
C LEU A 217 -17.52 -22.72 -1.26
N ALA A 218 -18.62 -22.02 -0.94
CA ALA A 218 -19.40 -22.22 0.29
C ALA A 218 -18.52 -22.18 1.56
N THR A 219 -17.62 -21.19 1.67
CA THR A 219 -16.71 -21.05 2.81
C THR A 219 -16.60 -19.61 3.28
N ASN A 220 -16.38 -19.41 4.58
CA ASN A 220 -15.98 -18.13 5.18
C ASN A 220 -14.46 -18.03 5.41
N ASN A 221 -13.68 -19.03 4.97
CA ASN A 221 -12.22 -19.02 5.05
C ASN A 221 -11.65 -18.06 4.01
N ILE A 222 -11.80 -16.76 4.26
CA ILE A 222 -11.26 -15.67 3.42
C ILE A 222 -10.64 -14.61 4.30
N ASP A 223 -9.41 -14.21 3.96
CA ASP A 223 -8.72 -13.13 4.67
C ASP A 223 -7.85 -12.32 3.70
N PHE A 224 -7.86 -10.99 3.87
CA PHE A 224 -6.99 -10.09 3.11
C PHE A 224 -5.66 -9.80 3.85
N ARG A 225 -5.57 -10.11 5.13
CA ARG A 225 -4.40 -9.82 5.96
C ARG A 225 -3.24 -10.77 5.66
N SER A 226 -2.73 -10.70 4.43
CA SER A 226 -1.63 -11.53 3.92
C SER A 226 -0.28 -11.10 4.51
N ARG A 227 -0.18 -11.08 5.83
CA ARG A 227 0.95 -10.65 6.66
C ARG A 227 0.79 -11.22 8.07
N VAL A 228 1.77 -10.96 8.94
CA VAL A 228 1.60 -11.22 10.38
C VAL A 228 0.36 -10.47 10.88
N SER A 229 -0.57 -11.18 11.48
CA SER A 229 -1.85 -10.66 11.96
C SER A 229 -2.28 -11.38 13.24
N SER A 230 -3.31 -10.88 13.89
CA SER A 230 -3.82 -11.49 15.12
C SER A 230 -5.34 -11.61 15.10
N LYS A 231 -5.89 -12.45 15.99
CA LYS A 231 -7.34 -12.53 16.22
C LYS A 231 -7.86 -11.23 16.82
N GLU A 232 -7.08 -10.56 17.67
CA GLU A 232 -7.42 -9.24 18.22
C GLU A 232 -7.63 -8.20 17.13
N GLU A 233 -6.78 -8.23 16.10
CA GLU A 233 -6.95 -7.32 14.95
C GLU A 233 -8.25 -7.61 14.18
N LEU A 234 -8.62 -8.88 14.02
CA LEU A 234 -9.87 -9.26 13.38
C LEU A 234 -11.07 -8.66 14.13
N ASP A 235 -11.08 -8.78 15.46
CA ASP A 235 -12.12 -8.20 16.31
C ASP A 235 -12.11 -6.68 16.27
N PHE A 236 -10.92 -6.06 16.30
CA PHE A 236 -10.75 -4.61 16.20
C PHE A 236 -11.30 -4.05 14.89
N LEU A 237 -10.96 -4.65 13.75
CA LEU A 237 -11.41 -4.19 12.43
C LEU A 237 -12.93 -4.34 12.23
N ALA A 238 -13.55 -5.32 12.89
CA ALA A 238 -15.00 -5.52 12.85
C ALA A 238 -15.77 -4.56 13.78
N SER A 239 -15.19 -4.20 14.92
CA SER A 239 -15.90 -3.54 16.02
C SER A 239 -15.61 -2.05 16.13
N VAL A 240 -14.37 -1.63 15.83
CA VAL A 240 -13.89 -0.28 16.09
C VAL A 240 -13.83 0.53 14.78
N PRO A 241 -14.75 1.50 14.58
CA PRO A 241 -14.77 2.27 13.34
C PRO A 241 -13.61 3.26 13.27
N THR A 242 -12.99 3.38 12.11
CA THR A 242 -12.17 4.55 11.78
C THR A 242 -13.05 5.78 11.73
N SER A 243 -12.70 6.81 12.49
CA SER A 243 -13.45 8.07 12.61
C SER A 243 -12.64 9.30 12.21
N ALA A 244 -11.33 9.18 12.10
CA ALA A 244 -10.42 10.24 11.69
C ALA A 244 -10.38 10.42 10.17
N THR A 245 -10.12 11.64 9.74
CA THR A 245 -9.95 12.04 8.34
C THR A 245 -8.71 12.91 8.17
N TYR A 246 -8.28 13.16 6.92
CA TYR A 246 -7.25 14.16 6.63
C TYR A 246 -7.60 15.56 7.17
N LYS A 247 -8.90 15.93 7.10
CA LYS A 247 -9.39 17.21 7.66
C LYS A 247 -9.21 17.25 9.18
N ASP A 248 -9.34 16.11 9.85
CA ASP A 248 -9.10 16.03 11.30
C ASP A 248 -7.63 16.18 11.62
N ILE A 249 -6.73 15.61 10.84
CA ILE A 249 -5.27 15.86 10.96
C ILE A 249 -4.97 17.34 10.79
N ASP A 250 -5.57 18.00 9.79
CA ASP A 250 -5.35 19.42 9.54
C ASP A 250 -5.81 20.30 10.71
N ASN A 251 -6.80 19.88 11.47
CA ASN A 251 -7.38 20.61 12.59
C ASN A 251 -6.97 20.08 13.97
N ALA A 252 -6.17 19.02 14.02
CA ALA A 252 -5.74 18.41 15.26
C ALA A 252 -4.97 19.37 16.18
N ASP A 253 -5.12 19.17 17.48
CA ASP A 253 -4.26 19.74 18.52
C ASP A 253 -3.09 18.79 18.84
N HIS A 254 -3.34 17.49 18.76
CA HIS A 254 -2.39 16.45 19.06
C HIS A 254 -2.58 15.24 18.12
N VAL A 255 -1.52 14.77 17.51
CA VAL A 255 -1.48 13.54 16.73
C VAL A 255 -0.65 12.50 17.45
N VAL A 256 -1.20 11.31 17.66
CA VAL A 256 -0.51 10.18 18.28
C VAL A 256 -0.29 9.09 17.23
N LEU A 257 0.95 8.64 17.08
CA LEU A 257 1.37 7.59 16.16
C LEU A 257 1.70 6.32 16.96
N ILE A 258 0.98 5.23 16.69
CA ILE A 258 1.14 3.96 17.40
C ILE A 258 1.54 2.87 16.40
N ASN A 259 2.76 2.35 16.55
CA ASN A 259 3.34 1.36 15.61
C ASN A 259 3.17 1.77 14.13
N PHE A 260 3.34 3.05 13.85
CA PHE A 260 3.12 3.65 12.54
C PHE A 260 4.21 4.67 12.20
N GLU A 261 4.90 4.43 11.09
CA GLU A 261 5.95 5.31 10.53
C GLU A 261 5.42 6.00 9.26
N PRO A 262 4.75 7.15 9.39
CA PRO A 262 4.00 7.72 8.28
C PRO A 262 4.86 8.10 7.07
N GLU A 263 6.14 8.47 7.24
CA GLU A 263 7.02 8.80 6.11
C GLU A 263 7.26 7.58 5.21
N ASP A 264 7.41 6.40 5.80
CA ASP A 264 7.67 5.14 5.10
C ASP A 264 6.37 4.42 4.68
N GLU A 265 5.34 4.41 5.54
CA GLU A 265 4.14 3.58 5.35
C GLU A 265 2.99 4.32 4.64
N SER A 266 2.88 5.64 4.85
CA SER A 266 1.82 6.47 4.23
C SER A 266 2.28 7.91 4.01
N PRO A 267 3.12 8.16 2.99
CA PRO A 267 3.84 9.43 2.83
C PRO A 267 2.98 10.69 2.76
N ILE A 268 1.74 10.59 2.29
CA ILE A 268 0.84 11.75 2.26
C ILE A 268 0.28 12.06 3.64
N VAL A 269 0.03 11.06 4.47
CA VAL A 269 -0.30 11.28 5.89
C VAL A 269 0.86 12.02 6.58
N PHE A 270 2.10 11.61 6.29
CA PHE A 270 3.29 12.32 6.79
C PHE A 270 3.30 13.79 6.36
N LEU A 271 3.13 14.10 5.07
CA LEU A 271 3.15 15.47 4.56
C LEU A 271 2.05 16.34 5.20
N ARG A 272 0.84 15.77 5.43
CA ARG A 272 -0.26 16.49 6.10
C ARG A 272 0.08 16.81 7.55
N ILE A 273 0.65 15.86 8.30
CA ILE A 273 1.09 16.11 9.69
C ILE A 273 2.25 17.11 9.70
N TYR A 274 3.26 16.93 8.83
CA TYR A 274 4.42 17.81 8.71
C TYR A 274 4.01 19.26 8.47
N LYS A 275 3.09 19.49 7.54
CA LYS A 275 2.51 20.81 7.27
C LYS A 275 1.92 21.46 8.53
N GLN A 276 1.19 20.69 9.36
CA GLN A 276 0.56 21.23 10.57
C GLN A 276 1.57 21.46 11.70
N VAL A 277 2.59 20.61 11.82
CA VAL A 277 3.70 20.83 12.78
C VAL A 277 4.40 22.16 12.49
N HIS A 278 4.66 22.49 11.23
CA HIS A 278 5.36 23.70 10.85
C HIS A 278 4.47 24.94 10.78
N LYS A 279 3.20 24.78 10.43
CA LYS A 279 2.25 25.90 10.32
C LYS A 279 1.59 26.27 11.64
N ARG A 280 1.28 25.29 12.48
CA ARG A 280 0.45 25.46 13.68
C ARG A 280 1.12 24.97 14.97
N SER A 281 2.32 24.35 14.87
CA SER A 281 3.05 23.77 15.99
C SER A 281 2.23 22.75 16.78
N ILE A 282 1.47 21.88 16.08
CA ILE A 282 0.70 20.83 16.73
C ILE A 282 1.62 19.86 17.46
N LYS A 283 1.12 19.26 18.53
CA LYS A 283 1.84 18.21 19.25
C LYS A 283 1.79 16.91 18.47
N VAL A 284 2.92 16.21 18.36
CA VAL A 284 2.99 14.85 17.84
C VAL A 284 3.65 13.97 18.89
N THR A 285 3.08 12.79 19.12
CA THR A 285 3.67 11.76 20.01
C THR A 285 3.78 10.48 19.22
N THR A 286 4.92 9.79 19.30
CA THR A 286 5.12 8.47 18.70
C THR A 286 5.51 7.44 19.76
N ILE A 287 4.92 6.25 19.66
CA ILE A 287 5.30 5.08 20.46
C ILE A 287 6.16 4.19 19.55
N ALA A 288 7.45 4.10 19.84
CA ALA A 288 8.41 3.31 19.07
C ALA A 288 9.67 2.98 19.88
N ALA A 289 10.45 2.02 19.40
CA ALA A 289 11.71 1.65 20.02
C ALA A 289 12.80 2.73 19.85
N LEU A 290 12.73 3.51 18.78
CA LEU A 290 13.66 4.59 18.46
C LEU A 290 12.95 5.71 17.69
N ALA A 291 13.56 6.88 17.66
CA ALA A 291 13.10 7.99 16.82
C ALA A 291 13.51 7.74 15.37
N SER A 292 12.52 7.50 14.51
CA SER A 292 12.73 7.42 13.07
C SER A 292 13.06 8.78 12.48
N ARG A 293 13.56 8.82 11.24
CA ARG A 293 13.75 10.06 10.49
C ARG A 293 12.44 10.85 10.36
N GLY A 294 11.36 10.17 10.01
CA GLY A 294 10.05 10.80 9.91
C GLY A 294 9.58 11.40 11.23
N SER A 295 9.72 10.68 12.35
CA SER A 295 9.35 11.18 13.68
C SER A 295 10.19 12.40 14.12
N GLN A 296 11.47 12.44 13.76
CA GLN A 296 12.35 13.59 14.01
C GLN A 296 11.90 14.83 13.21
N LYS A 297 11.58 14.70 11.92
CA LYS A 297 11.03 15.80 11.09
C LYS A 297 9.70 16.31 11.64
N LEU A 298 8.87 15.42 12.17
CA LEU A 298 7.61 15.78 12.84
C LEU A 298 7.82 16.39 14.23
N LYS A 299 9.06 16.51 14.72
CA LYS A 299 9.39 16.94 16.10
C LYS A 299 8.58 16.16 17.13
N ALA A 300 8.38 14.87 16.88
CA ALA A 300 7.55 14.02 17.69
C ALA A 300 8.18 13.75 19.07
N ASN A 301 7.36 13.82 20.11
CA ASN A 301 7.74 13.32 21.43
C ASN A 301 7.75 11.79 21.41
N LEU A 302 8.93 11.18 21.57
CA LEU A 302 9.10 9.74 21.57
C LEU A 302 8.77 9.16 22.96
N ILE A 303 7.75 8.31 23.04
CA ILE A 303 7.56 7.38 24.15
C ILE A 303 8.34 6.12 23.79
N LYS A 304 9.61 6.08 24.25
CA LYS A 304 10.52 4.97 23.92
C LYS A 304 10.04 3.68 24.56
N THR A 305 9.75 2.69 23.73
CA THR A 305 9.08 1.45 24.11
C THR A 305 9.76 0.27 23.43
N ALA A 306 10.13 -0.75 24.21
CA ALA A 306 10.59 -2.00 23.63
C ALA A 306 9.40 -2.72 22.95
N ALA A 307 9.68 -3.44 21.86
CA ALA A 307 8.67 -4.25 21.19
C ALA A 307 8.01 -5.23 22.17
N GLY A 308 6.69 -5.36 22.10
CA GLY A 308 5.87 -6.16 23.02
C GLY A 308 5.45 -5.45 24.33
N ASN A 309 5.88 -4.20 24.56
CA ASN A 309 5.51 -3.40 25.73
C ASN A 309 4.65 -2.17 25.39
N GLU A 310 4.07 -2.15 24.18
CA GLU A 310 3.29 -1.01 23.65
C GLU A 310 2.06 -0.69 24.50
N VAL A 311 1.44 -1.70 25.12
CA VAL A 311 0.24 -1.53 25.96
C VAL A 311 0.50 -0.55 27.12
N SER A 312 1.60 -0.72 27.83
CA SER A 312 1.99 0.18 28.92
C SER A 312 2.22 1.62 28.43
N ALA A 313 2.85 1.77 27.26
CA ALA A 313 3.09 3.06 26.61
C ALA A 313 1.80 3.73 26.17
N ILE A 314 0.86 2.98 25.56
CA ILE A 314 -0.46 3.49 25.16
C ILE A 314 -1.23 3.96 26.38
N ASN A 315 -1.25 3.18 27.45
CA ASN A 315 -1.94 3.53 28.71
C ASN A 315 -1.33 4.75 29.42
N SER A 316 -0.08 5.12 29.13
CA SER A 316 0.55 6.31 29.67
C SER A 316 0.14 7.62 28.98
N ILE A 317 -0.52 7.53 27.83
CA ILE A 317 -0.96 8.69 27.06
C ILE A 317 -2.12 9.36 27.80
N SER A 318 -1.99 10.67 27.99
CA SER A 318 -3.01 11.49 28.66
C SER A 318 -3.20 12.83 27.96
N GLY A 319 -4.27 13.55 28.31
CA GLY A 319 -4.57 14.88 27.80
C GLY A 319 -5.03 14.91 26.33
N LEU A 320 -5.52 13.78 25.79
CA LEU A 320 -6.18 13.76 24.50
C LEU A 320 -7.61 14.36 24.62
N THR A 321 -8.07 14.95 23.53
CA THR A 321 -9.38 15.58 23.41
C THR A 321 -10.12 15.08 22.16
N GLY A 322 -11.36 15.47 21.95
CA GLY A 322 -12.11 15.21 20.72
C GLY A 322 -11.50 15.82 19.45
N LYS A 323 -10.48 16.69 19.58
CA LYS A 323 -9.68 17.22 18.46
C LYS A 323 -8.38 16.46 18.25
N SER A 324 -8.04 15.55 19.13
CA SER A 324 -6.83 14.72 18.98
C SER A 324 -7.08 13.58 18.00
N VAL A 325 -6.04 13.19 17.27
CA VAL A 325 -6.08 12.11 16.28
C VAL A 325 -5.10 11.02 16.69
N VAL A 326 -5.59 9.80 16.80
CA VAL A 326 -4.78 8.60 17.06
C VAL A 326 -4.68 7.81 15.76
N LEU A 327 -3.48 7.70 15.20
CA LEU A 327 -3.19 6.90 14.01
C LEU A 327 -2.47 5.62 14.42
N VAL A 328 -3.06 4.48 14.07
CA VAL A 328 -2.51 3.16 14.39
C VAL A 328 -2.17 2.42 13.11
N GLY A 329 -0.95 1.88 13.04
CA GLY A 329 -0.48 1.06 11.93
C GLY A 329 -0.81 -0.43 12.13
N GLU A 330 -0.64 -1.20 11.05
CA GLU A 330 -0.91 -2.64 11.05
C GLU A 330 -0.03 -3.42 12.05
N ARG A 331 1.18 -2.93 12.34
CA ARG A 331 2.13 -3.57 13.27
C ARG A 331 1.64 -3.58 14.73
N ALA A 332 0.65 -2.78 15.09
CA ALA A 332 0.03 -2.85 16.41
C ALA A 332 -0.61 -4.22 16.69
N ALA A 333 -0.96 -4.97 15.64
CA ALA A 333 -1.47 -6.34 15.74
C ALA A 333 -0.42 -7.37 16.22
N GLU A 334 0.86 -7.04 16.17
CA GLU A 334 1.95 -7.92 16.61
C GLU A 334 2.08 -8.00 18.14
N THR A 335 1.52 -7.00 18.86
CA THR A 335 1.54 -6.96 20.33
C THR A 335 0.15 -7.20 20.89
N GLN A 336 -0.05 -8.33 21.55
CA GLN A 336 -1.32 -8.68 22.20
C GLN A 336 -1.74 -7.63 23.22
N GLY A 337 -2.97 -7.14 23.10
CA GLY A 337 -3.56 -6.11 23.95
C GLY A 337 -3.32 -4.68 23.46
N ALA A 338 -2.45 -4.46 22.46
CA ALA A 338 -2.17 -3.12 21.95
C ALA A 338 -3.40 -2.48 21.27
N LEU A 339 -4.11 -3.23 20.42
CA LEU A 339 -5.33 -2.74 19.78
C LEU A 339 -6.47 -2.54 20.78
N SER A 340 -6.56 -3.39 21.81
CA SER A 340 -7.49 -3.22 22.94
C SER A 340 -7.19 -1.94 23.71
N ALA A 341 -5.92 -1.65 23.98
CA ALA A 341 -5.50 -0.41 24.66
C ALA A 341 -5.82 0.82 23.80
N VAL A 342 -5.61 0.75 22.46
CA VAL A 342 -6.01 1.81 21.52
C VAL A 342 -7.52 2.05 21.57
N ALA A 343 -8.34 0.99 21.49
CA ALA A 343 -9.79 1.09 21.53
C ALA A 343 -10.27 1.75 22.82
N LYS A 344 -9.67 1.36 23.96
CA LYS A 344 -9.94 1.97 25.27
C LYS A 344 -9.53 3.44 25.31
N LEU A 345 -8.30 3.77 24.89
CA LEU A 345 -7.79 5.14 24.85
C LEU A 345 -8.71 6.08 24.07
N VAL A 346 -9.12 5.65 22.87
CA VAL A 346 -10.00 6.45 22.00
C VAL A 346 -11.39 6.62 22.60
N LYS A 347 -11.96 5.55 23.18
CA LYS A 347 -13.27 5.59 23.82
C LYS A 347 -13.28 6.53 25.04
N GLU A 348 -12.24 6.49 25.86
CA GLU A 348 -12.15 7.30 27.09
C GLU A 348 -11.83 8.77 26.81
N SER A 349 -10.97 9.05 25.84
CA SER A 349 -10.55 10.41 25.49
C SER A 349 -11.47 11.14 24.53
N GLY A 350 -12.29 10.42 23.78
CA GLY A 350 -13.08 10.95 22.66
C GLY A 350 -12.23 11.34 21.44
N ALA A 351 -10.95 10.97 21.41
CA ALA A 351 -10.06 11.21 20.27
C ALA A 351 -10.53 10.46 19.03
N LYS A 352 -10.22 10.98 17.84
CA LYS A 352 -10.56 10.35 16.57
C LYS A 352 -9.54 9.29 16.20
N LEU A 353 -10.00 8.11 15.77
CA LEU A 353 -9.17 6.98 15.41
C LEU A 353 -9.00 6.86 13.90
N GLY A 354 -7.77 6.68 13.43
CA GLY A 354 -7.43 6.25 12.09
C GLY A 354 -6.61 4.95 12.13
N TRP A 355 -7.17 3.85 11.59
CA TRP A 355 -6.38 2.68 11.25
C TRP A 355 -5.81 2.87 9.86
N VAL A 356 -4.48 2.87 9.74
CA VAL A 356 -3.76 3.16 8.49
C VAL A 356 -3.06 1.89 8.03
N PRO A 357 -3.69 1.10 7.14
CA PRO A 357 -3.04 -0.05 6.57
C PRO A 357 -1.94 0.38 5.60
N ARG A 358 -0.99 -0.51 5.37
CA ARG A 358 0.14 -0.20 4.49
C ARG A 358 -0.23 -0.24 3.01
N ARG A 359 -1.12 -1.14 2.58
CA ARG A 359 -1.44 -1.37 1.17
C ARG A 359 -2.75 -0.72 0.76
N ALA A 360 -2.83 -0.33 -0.52
CA ALA A 360 -3.97 0.42 -1.06
C ALA A 360 -5.32 -0.32 -1.01
N GLY A 361 -5.30 -1.64 -1.19
CA GLY A 361 -6.53 -2.46 -1.23
C GLY A 361 -7.09 -2.85 0.13
N GLU A 362 -6.31 -2.79 1.21
CA GLU A 362 -6.68 -3.40 2.49
C GLU A 362 -7.90 -2.75 3.14
N ARG A 363 -8.00 -1.41 3.11
CA ARG A 363 -9.18 -0.73 3.67
C ARG A 363 -10.45 -1.06 2.89
N GLY A 364 -10.34 -1.15 1.56
CA GLY A 364 -11.43 -1.57 0.67
C GLY A 364 -11.85 -3.02 0.89
N ALA A 365 -10.91 -3.90 1.17
CA ALA A 365 -11.15 -5.31 1.44
C ALA A 365 -12.05 -5.54 2.67
N ILE A 366 -11.96 -4.70 3.72
CA ILE A 366 -12.89 -4.71 4.86
C ILE A 366 -14.31 -4.43 4.37
N SER A 367 -14.50 -3.35 3.62
CA SER A 367 -15.81 -2.95 3.09
C SER A 367 -16.38 -3.97 2.10
N ALA A 368 -15.52 -4.68 1.38
CA ALA A 368 -15.86 -5.77 0.46
C ALA A 368 -16.18 -7.09 1.19
N GLY A 369 -15.97 -7.18 2.50
CA GLY A 369 -16.21 -8.39 3.28
C GLY A 369 -15.14 -9.48 3.06
N ALA A 370 -13.92 -9.12 2.71
CA ALA A 370 -12.81 -10.08 2.55
C ALA A 370 -12.13 -10.41 3.89
N LEU A 371 -12.94 -10.59 4.93
CA LEU A 371 -12.54 -11.03 6.27
C LEU A 371 -13.39 -12.23 6.71
N PRO A 372 -12.85 -13.12 7.55
CA PRO A 372 -13.56 -14.34 7.95
C PRO A 372 -14.81 -14.09 8.81
N ASN A 373 -14.90 -12.94 9.48
CA ASN A 373 -15.99 -12.57 10.38
C ASN A 373 -16.89 -11.44 9.85
N LEU A 374 -16.62 -10.92 8.64
CA LEU A 374 -17.40 -9.85 8.03
C LEU A 374 -17.89 -10.21 6.63
N LEU A 375 -19.11 -9.83 6.35
CA LEU A 375 -19.75 -9.79 5.03
C LEU A 375 -19.60 -8.37 4.42
N PRO A 376 -19.89 -8.19 3.12
CA PRO A 376 -19.81 -6.87 2.46
C PRO A 376 -20.59 -5.78 3.21
N GLY A 377 -20.06 -4.55 3.15
CA GLY A 377 -20.57 -3.40 3.87
C GLY A 377 -20.24 -3.41 5.37
N ALA A 378 -19.24 -4.19 5.79
CA ALA A 378 -18.87 -4.43 7.19
C ALA A 378 -20.01 -5.06 8.04
N ARG A 379 -20.81 -5.93 7.46
CA ARG A 379 -21.87 -6.70 8.10
C ARG A 379 -21.29 -7.85 8.92
N PRO A 380 -21.58 -7.96 10.23
CA PRO A 380 -21.10 -9.07 11.03
C PRO A 380 -21.72 -10.39 10.58
N ILE A 381 -20.90 -11.41 10.42
CA ILE A 381 -21.38 -12.72 9.96
C ILE A 381 -22.29 -13.42 10.99
N GLU A 382 -22.11 -13.10 12.28
CA GLU A 382 -22.90 -13.66 13.38
C GLU A 382 -24.31 -13.03 13.48
N ASP A 383 -24.52 -11.85 12.89
CA ASP A 383 -25.81 -11.17 12.89
C ASP A 383 -26.76 -11.79 11.86
N ALA A 384 -27.93 -12.23 12.30
CA ALA A 384 -28.90 -12.89 11.44
C ALA A 384 -29.47 -11.96 10.37
N SER A 385 -29.73 -10.70 10.71
CA SER A 385 -30.28 -9.69 9.78
C SER A 385 -29.26 -9.35 8.71
N ALA A 386 -27.98 -9.23 9.09
CA ALA A 386 -26.87 -9.02 8.16
C ALA A 386 -26.75 -10.16 7.13
N ARG A 387 -26.94 -11.42 7.55
CA ARG A 387 -26.93 -12.57 6.64
C ARG A 387 -28.15 -12.59 5.72
N VAL A 388 -29.33 -12.23 6.22
CA VAL A 388 -30.54 -12.12 5.39
C VAL A 388 -30.36 -11.08 4.29
N ASP A 389 -29.84 -9.90 4.63
CA ASP A 389 -29.51 -8.85 3.65
C ASP A 389 -28.62 -9.38 2.52
N ILE A 390 -27.54 -10.06 2.87
CA ILE A 390 -26.59 -10.60 1.89
C ILE A 390 -27.20 -11.73 1.09
N SER A 391 -27.97 -12.65 1.72
CA SER A 391 -28.63 -13.73 1.01
C SER A 391 -29.61 -13.18 -0.03
N ALA A 392 -30.38 -12.16 0.32
CA ALA A 392 -31.30 -11.50 -0.60
C ALA A 392 -30.57 -10.81 -1.75
N ALA A 393 -29.50 -10.04 -1.45
CA ALA A 393 -28.73 -9.33 -2.46
C ALA A 393 -28.00 -10.28 -3.44
N TRP A 394 -27.54 -11.41 -2.96
CA TRP A 394 -26.86 -12.42 -3.78
C TRP A 394 -27.79 -13.45 -4.41
N SER A 395 -29.09 -13.41 -4.08
CA SER A 395 -30.08 -14.39 -4.53
C SER A 395 -29.67 -15.84 -4.21
N VAL A 396 -29.22 -16.06 -2.96
CA VAL A 396 -28.87 -17.37 -2.42
C VAL A 396 -29.75 -17.69 -1.23
N ASP A 397 -29.98 -18.98 -0.98
CA ASP A 397 -30.86 -19.44 0.10
C ASP A 397 -30.35 -19.02 1.48
N SER A 398 -29.04 -19.11 1.69
CA SER A 398 -28.40 -18.70 2.94
C SER A 398 -26.88 -18.54 2.77
N VAL A 399 -26.26 -17.77 3.66
CA VAL A 399 -24.80 -17.72 3.85
C VAL A 399 -24.44 -18.38 5.19
N LEU A 400 -23.21 -18.90 5.28
CA LEU A 400 -22.73 -19.58 6.49
C LEU A 400 -22.78 -18.66 7.71
N THR A 401 -23.09 -19.21 8.88
CA THR A 401 -23.34 -18.48 10.13
C THR A 401 -22.11 -18.29 11.00
N THR A 402 -21.07 -19.11 10.80
CA THR A 402 -19.84 -19.10 11.61
C THR A 402 -18.72 -18.39 10.90
N ALA A 403 -17.90 -17.65 11.64
CA ALA A 403 -16.69 -17.06 11.12
C ALA A 403 -15.75 -18.13 10.56
N GLY A 404 -15.00 -17.76 9.52
CA GLY A 404 -14.01 -18.64 8.91
C GLY A 404 -12.63 -18.51 9.58
N MET A 405 -11.64 -19.11 8.93
CA MET A 405 -10.23 -19.11 9.33
C MET A 405 -9.54 -17.83 8.90
N SER A 406 -8.63 -17.33 9.74
CA SER A 406 -7.66 -16.27 9.42
C SER A 406 -6.58 -16.77 8.45
N THR A 407 -5.78 -15.85 7.89
CA THR A 407 -4.64 -16.19 7.01
C THR A 407 -3.72 -17.25 7.64
N GLU A 408 -3.33 -17.05 8.90
CA GLU A 408 -2.46 -18.00 9.61
C GLU A 408 -3.12 -19.36 9.77
N GLU A 409 -4.39 -19.38 10.17
CA GLU A 409 -5.16 -20.62 10.32
C GLU A 409 -5.33 -21.34 8.97
N ILE A 410 -5.61 -20.62 7.87
CA ILE A 410 -5.72 -21.17 6.50
C ILE A 410 -4.43 -21.87 6.10
N ILE A 411 -3.28 -21.24 6.32
CA ILE A 411 -1.97 -21.79 5.96
C ILE A 411 -1.66 -23.05 6.76
N ASN A 412 -1.95 -23.03 8.06
CA ASN A 412 -1.66 -24.15 8.98
C ASN A 412 -2.72 -25.26 8.96
N SER A 413 -3.86 -25.05 8.29
CA SER A 413 -4.97 -26.01 8.23
C SER A 413 -4.69 -27.21 7.32
N ASP A 414 -5.60 -28.18 7.38
CA ASP A 414 -5.70 -29.32 6.46
C ASP A 414 -6.58 -29.04 5.23
N LEU A 415 -6.83 -27.77 4.90
CA LEU A 415 -7.54 -27.39 3.68
C LEU A 415 -6.80 -27.95 2.45
N GLN A 416 -7.59 -28.47 1.51
CA GLN A 416 -7.09 -29.17 0.33
C GLN A 416 -6.73 -28.21 -0.80
N ALA A 417 -7.45 -27.09 -0.90
CA ALA A 417 -7.25 -26.12 -1.96
C ALA A 417 -7.24 -24.68 -1.44
N ILE A 418 -6.50 -23.82 -2.12
CA ILE A 418 -6.46 -22.38 -1.83
C ILE A 418 -6.50 -21.58 -3.13
N LEU A 419 -7.35 -20.57 -3.17
CA LEU A 419 -7.36 -19.52 -4.17
C LEU A 419 -6.58 -18.32 -3.63
N ILE A 420 -5.58 -17.86 -4.37
CA ILE A 420 -4.68 -16.77 -3.94
C ILE A 420 -4.64 -15.68 -5.00
N GLY A 421 -4.82 -14.42 -4.60
CA GLY A 421 -4.74 -13.26 -5.48
C GLY A 421 -3.71 -12.24 -5.04
N GLY A 422 -2.51 -12.25 -5.62
CA GLY A 422 -1.48 -11.22 -5.38
C GLY A 422 -0.90 -11.24 -3.97
N VAL A 423 -0.62 -12.42 -3.43
CA VAL A 423 -0.05 -12.63 -2.10
C VAL A 423 1.36 -13.18 -2.22
N ASP A 424 2.31 -12.58 -1.50
CA ASP A 424 3.63 -13.14 -1.31
C ASP A 424 3.63 -13.99 -0.01
N PRO A 425 3.90 -15.30 -0.08
CA PRO A 425 3.89 -16.14 1.11
C PRO A 425 4.96 -15.74 2.14
N MET A 426 6.08 -15.15 1.70
CA MET A 426 7.14 -14.69 2.61
C MET A 426 6.73 -13.46 3.43
N ASP A 427 5.71 -12.71 3.02
CA ASP A 427 5.14 -11.63 3.82
C ASP A 427 4.35 -12.15 5.03
N ILE A 428 3.96 -13.42 5.02
CA ILE A 428 3.15 -14.04 6.08
C ILE A 428 4.06 -14.72 7.10
N SER A 429 4.88 -15.69 6.64
CA SER A 429 5.87 -16.37 7.47
C SER A 429 6.93 -17.05 6.61
N SER A 430 8.10 -17.30 7.17
CA SER A 430 9.22 -17.95 6.48
C SER A 430 8.92 -19.38 6.01
N ASP A 431 7.95 -20.05 6.60
CA ASP A 431 7.54 -21.42 6.26
C ASP A 431 6.23 -21.50 5.44
N ALA A 432 5.59 -20.35 5.17
CA ALA A 432 4.31 -20.30 4.47
C ALA A 432 4.39 -20.93 3.07
N LYS A 433 5.45 -20.68 2.30
CA LYS A 433 5.64 -21.28 0.97
C LYS A 433 5.65 -22.81 1.03
N VAL A 434 6.36 -23.37 2.01
CA VAL A 434 6.46 -24.84 2.18
C VAL A 434 5.13 -25.46 2.58
N LYS A 435 4.37 -24.79 3.46
CA LYS A 435 3.04 -25.25 3.89
C LYS A 435 2.02 -25.18 2.76
N LEU A 436 2.04 -24.10 2.00
CA LEU A 436 1.16 -23.88 0.85
C LEU A 436 1.44 -24.88 -0.28
N ALA A 437 2.68 -25.22 -0.55
CA ALA A 437 3.07 -26.16 -1.60
C ALA A 437 2.43 -27.58 -1.46
N LYS A 438 1.88 -27.90 -0.30
CA LYS A 438 1.16 -29.17 -0.04
C LYS A 438 -0.30 -29.15 -0.49
N LYS A 439 -0.82 -28.01 -0.93
CA LYS A 439 -2.22 -27.76 -1.27
C LYS A 439 -2.38 -27.57 -2.78
N PHE A 440 -3.59 -27.78 -3.31
CA PHE A 440 -3.92 -27.37 -4.67
C PHE A 440 -4.06 -25.84 -4.70
N ILE A 441 -3.23 -25.13 -5.47
CA ILE A 441 -3.22 -23.69 -5.48
C ILE A 441 -3.66 -23.17 -6.84
N VAL A 442 -4.69 -22.30 -6.83
CA VAL A 442 -5.04 -21.44 -7.96
C VAL A 442 -4.55 -20.03 -7.65
N SER A 443 -3.59 -19.55 -8.42
CA SER A 443 -2.98 -18.23 -8.24
C SER A 443 -3.46 -17.25 -9.31
N LEU A 444 -4.03 -16.11 -8.89
CA LEU A 444 -4.34 -14.96 -9.74
C LEU A 444 -3.19 -13.96 -9.61
N GLU A 445 -2.31 -13.88 -10.63
CA GLU A 445 -1.07 -13.11 -10.49
C GLU A 445 -0.73 -12.30 -11.75
N ILE A 446 -0.03 -11.18 -11.54
CA ILE A 446 0.43 -10.29 -12.61
C ILE A 446 1.69 -10.84 -13.28
N ARG A 447 2.59 -11.41 -12.49
CA ARG A 447 3.92 -11.85 -12.92
C ARG A 447 4.41 -13.04 -12.10
N GLN A 448 5.46 -13.69 -12.56
CA GLN A 448 6.08 -14.78 -11.83
C GLN A 448 6.54 -14.32 -10.44
N SER A 449 6.26 -15.14 -9.44
CA SER A 449 6.53 -14.89 -8.02
C SER A 449 6.65 -16.20 -7.26
N ASP A 450 7.04 -16.17 -6.01
CA ASP A 450 7.18 -17.34 -5.15
C ASP A 450 5.91 -18.19 -5.09
N ILE A 451 4.73 -17.56 -5.13
CA ILE A 451 3.47 -18.31 -5.14
C ILE A 451 3.22 -19.01 -6.48
N THR A 452 3.61 -18.40 -7.60
CA THR A 452 3.43 -19.04 -8.91
C THR A 452 4.33 -20.26 -9.10
N GLU A 453 5.50 -20.29 -8.44
CA GLU A 453 6.40 -21.46 -8.49
C GLU A 453 5.76 -22.73 -7.90
N ILE A 454 4.89 -22.59 -6.92
CA ILE A 454 4.21 -23.70 -6.24
C ILE A 454 2.74 -23.89 -6.67
N ALA A 455 2.20 -22.97 -7.50
CA ALA A 455 0.81 -23.04 -7.93
C ALA A 455 0.53 -24.21 -8.86
N SER A 456 -0.66 -24.79 -8.76
CA SER A 456 -1.18 -25.80 -9.68
C SER A 456 -1.74 -25.17 -10.94
N VAL A 457 -2.38 -24.01 -10.82
CA VAL A 457 -2.88 -23.19 -11.93
C VAL A 457 -2.56 -21.74 -11.67
N VAL A 458 -2.07 -21.03 -12.70
CA VAL A 458 -1.84 -19.58 -12.65
C VAL A 458 -2.71 -18.91 -13.69
N LEU A 459 -3.52 -17.94 -13.25
CA LEU A 459 -4.42 -17.15 -14.09
C LEU A 459 -3.91 -15.70 -14.14
N PRO A 460 -3.51 -15.21 -15.33
CA PRO A 460 -2.96 -13.86 -15.47
C PRO A 460 -4.02 -12.79 -15.26
N VAL A 461 -3.68 -11.78 -14.44
CA VAL A 461 -4.58 -10.67 -14.13
C VAL A 461 -4.10 -9.34 -14.72
N ALA A 462 -5.04 -8.44 -14.94
CA ALA A 462 -4.78 -7.08 -15.37
C ALA A 462 -4.04 -6.28 -14.29
N ALA A 463 -3.03 -5.51 -14.70
CA ALA A 463 -2.44 -4.47 -13.87
C ALA A 463 -3.45 -3.33 -13.67
N VAL A 464 -3.22 -2.45 -12.69
CA VAL A 464 -4.13 -1.33 -12.40
C VAL A 464 -4.35 -0.45 -13.63
N VAL A 465 -3.31 -0.20 -14.41
CA VAL A 465 -3.38 0.61 -15.64
C VAL A 465 -4.25 -0.02 -16.75
N GLU A 466 -4.48 -1.32 -16.70
CA GLU A 466 -5.21 -2.11 -17.70
C GLU A 466 -6.69 -2.35 -17.36
N LYS A 467 -7.14 -1.93 -16.19
CA LYS A 467 -8.52 -2.12 -15.71
C LYS A 467 -9.08 -0.86 -15.09
N SER A 468 -10.38 -0.73 -15.03
CA SER A 468 -11.07 0.22 -14.16
C SER A 468 -11.26 -0.39 -12.76
N GLY A 469 -11.54 0.46 -11.78
CA GLY A 469 -11.78 0.01 -10.41
C GLY A 469 -11.80 1.16 -9.42
N SER A 470 -11.74 0.81 -8.14
CA SER A 470 -11.58 1.79 -7.08
C SER A 470 -10.69 1.29 -5.95
N PHE A 471 -10.00 2.22 -5.29
CA PHE A 471 -9.36 2.00 -3.99
C PHE A 471 -10.06 2.82 -2.92
N MET A 472 -10.09 2.31 -1.71
CA MET A 472 -10.59 3.02 -0.54
C MET A 472 -9.39 3.40 0.33
N ASP A 473 -9.22 4.69 0.61
CA ASP A 473 -8.13 5.16 1.45
C ASP A 473 -8.38 4.85 2.95
N TRP A 474 -7.38 5.12 3.78
CA TRP A 474 -7.43 4.82 5.22
C TRP A 474 -8.62 5.49 5.95
N GLN A 475 -9.11 6.64 5.47
CA GLN A 475 -10.27 7.34 6.05
C GLN A 475 -11.62 6.81 5.53
N GLY A 476 -11.63 5.94 4.51
CA GLY A 476 -12.83 5.38 3.90
C GLY A 476 -13.30 6.11 2.64
N LYS A 477 -12.52 7.07 2.11
CA LYS A 477 -12.84 7.75 0.85
C LYS A 477 -12.52 6.84 -0.34
N VAL A 478 -13.52 6.62 -1.19
CA VAL A 478 -13.37 5.82 -2.43
C VAL A 478 -12.83 6.70 -3.55
N ARG A 479 -11.76 6.23 -4.20
CA ARG A 479 -11.20 6.82 -5.42
C ARG A 479 -11.36 5.86 -6.58
N LYS A 480 -12.22 6.22 -7.51
CA LYS A 480 -12.42 5.51 -8.78
C LYS A 480 -11.31 5.88 -9.77
N PHE A 481 -11.03 4.97 -10.67
CA PHE A 481 -10.09 5.16 -11.78
C PHE A 481 -10.54 4.35 -12.98
N ASP A 482 -10.16 4.82 -14.16
CA ASP A 482 -10.40 4.16 -15.45
C ASP A 482 -9.13 3.49 -15.97
N ALA A 483 -9.30 2.53 -16.88
CA ALA A 483 -8.18 1.92 -17.57
C ALA A 483 -7.46 2.96 -18.44
N ALA A 484 -6.16 3.13 -18.25
CA ALA A 484 -5.34 3.98 -19.12
C ALA A 484 -4.84 3.22 -20.36
N VAL A 485 -4.77 1.89 -20.31
CA VAL A 485 -4.47 0.99 -21.42
C VAL A 485 -5.72 0.19 -21.78
N GLU A 486 -6.59 0.76 -22.61
CA GLU A 486 -7.91 0.20 -22.93
C GLU A 486 -7.86 -1.10 -23.76
N GLN A 487 -6.79 -1.33 -24.50
CA GLN A 487 -6.67 -2.47 -25.42
C GLN A 487 -5.98 -3.69 -24.79
N SER A 488 -5.87 -3.76 -23.48
CA SER A 488 -5.30 -4.93 -22.82
C SER A 488 -6.23 -6.15 -22.96
N LEU A 489 -5.64 -7.31 -23.25
CA LEU A 489 -6.34 -8.60 -23.25
C LEU A 489 -6.41 -9.22 -21.85
N ASN A 490 -5.71 -8.64 -20.87
CA ASN A 490 -5.72 -9.11 -19.50
C ASN A 490 -7.07 -8.82 -18.82
N ARG A 491 -7.48 -9.70 -17.93
CA ARG A 491 -8.78 -9.63 -17.26
C ARG A 491 -8.61 -9.17 -15.81
N SER A 492 -9.58 -8.41 -15.30
CA SER A 492 -9.64 -8.10 -13.85
C SER A 492 -9.86 -9.38 -13.04
N ASP A 493 -9.43 -9.37 -11.78
CA ASP A 493 -9.62 -10.51 -10.86
C ASP A 493 -11.11 -10.86 -10.78
N VAL A 494 -12.01 -9.88 -10.62
CA VAL A 494 -13.46 -10.12 -10.55
C VAL A 494 -14.00 -10.82 -11.81
N ARG A 495 -13.49 -10.49 -13.00
CA ARG A 495 -13.89 -11.15 -14.24
C ARG A 495 -13.45 -12.61 -14.29
N ILE A 496 -12.22 -12.89 -13.85
CA ILE A 496 -11.69 -14.26 -13.81
C ILE A 496 -12.46 -15.09 -12.79
N LEU A 497 -12.75 -14.54 -11.62
CA LEU A 497 -13.54 -15.19 -10.59
C LEU A 497 -14.96 -15.51 -11.06
N SER A 498 -15.58 -14.61 -11.83
CA SER A 498 -16.89 -14.88 -12.45
C SER A 498 -16.82 -16.04 -13.45
N MET A 499 -15.82 -16.07 -14.33
CA MET A 499 -15.63 -17.17 -15.29
C MET A 499 -15.37 -18.52 -14.57
N LEU A 500 -14.58 -18.50 -13.52
CA LEU A 500 -14.26 -19.69 -12.72
C LEU A 500 -15.50 -20.19 -11.95
N ALA A 501 -16.33 -19.28 -11.45
CA ALA A 501 -17.58 -19.61 -10.79
C ALA A 501 -18.58 -20.26 -11.76
N ASP A 502 -18.66 -19.77 -13.00
CA ASP A 502 -19.46 -20.35 -14.07
C ASP A 502 -18.98 -21.78 -14.39
N GLU A 503 -17.66 -22.00 -14.51
CA GLU A 503 -17.06 -23.32 -14.78
C GLU A 503 -17.31 -24.33 -13.63
N ILE A 504 -17.30 -23.87 -12.38
CA ILE A 504 -17.65 -24.71 -11.21
C ILE A 504 -19.15 -25.03 -11.19
N GLY A 505 -19.98 -24.22 -11.85
CA GLY A 505 -21.43 -24.37 -11.86
C GLY A 505 -22.17 -23.68 -10.72
N LYS A 506 -21.50 -22.73 -10.02
CA LYS A 506 -22.06 -21.88 -8.96
C LYS A 506 -21.74 -20.41 -9.24
N PRO A 507 -22.45 -19.76 -10.17
CA PRO A 507 -22.12 -18.43 -10.68
C PRO A 507 -22.26 -17.34 -9.61
N ILE A 508 -21.34 -16.35 -9.65
CA ILE A 508 -21.42 -15.16 -8.82
C ILE A 508 -22.07 -13.96 -9.52
N ASN A 509 -22.33 -14.06 -10.81
CA ASN A 509 -22.98 -13.02 -11.62
C ASN A 509 -22.28 -11.64 -11.62
N LEU A 510 -20.95 -11.64 -11.61
CA LEU A 510 -20.11 -10.41 -11.65
C LEU A 510 -19.25 -10.36 -12.92
N PRO A 511 -19.84 -10.27 -14.11
CA PRO A 511 -19.10 -10.35 -15.38
C PRO A 511 -18.17 -9.16 -15.62
N THR A 512 -18.35 -8.03 -14.92
CA THR A 512 -17.58 -6.81 -15.10
C THR A 512 -17.31 -6.11 -13.76
N VAL A 513 -16.29 -5.24 -13.72
CA VAL A 513 -16.04 -4.32 -12.60
C VAL A 513 -17.27 -3.45 -12.30
N LYS A 514 -17.97 -2.97 -13.35
CA LYS A 514 -19.17 -2.15 -13.18
C LYS A 514 -20.32 -2.92 -12.50
N SER A 515 -20.49 -4.21 -12.80
CA SER A 515 -21.51 -5.03 -12.12
C SER A 515 -21.19 -5.18 -10.63
N ALA A 516 -19.92 -5.39 -10.27
CA ALA A 516 -19.48 -5.44 -8.88
C ALA A 516 -19.69 -4.09 -8.14
N GLN A 517 -19.37 -2.96 -8.81
CA GLN A 517 -19.63 -1.62 -8.26
C GLN A 517 -21.12 -1.37 -8.01
N SER A 518 -21.95 -1.74 -8.97
CA SER A 518 -23.41 -1.53 -8.86
C SER A 518 -24.00 -2.35 -7.72
N GLU A 519 -23.62 -3.62 -7.61
CA GLU A 519 -24.12 -4.51 -6.57
C GLU A 519 -23.65 -4.06 -5.17
N LEU A 520 -22.36 -3.74 -5.02
CA LEU A 520 -21.81 -3.27 -3.76
C LEU A 520 -22.40 -1.90 -3.34
N SER A 521 -22.64 -1.01 -4.30
CA SER A 521 -23.30 0.27 -4.06
C SER A 521 -24.75 0.11 -3.61
N SER A 522 -25.47 -0.84 -4.20
CA SER A 522 -26.86 -1.15 -3.80
C SER A 522 -26.94 -1.76 -2.41
N LEU A 523 -25.96 -2.58 -2.05
CA LEU A 523 -25.85 -3.16 -0.70
C LEU A 523 -25.66 -2.08 0.38
N GLY A 524 -24.88 -1.04 0.10
CA GLY A 524 -24.53 -0.01 1.07
C GLY A 524 -23.76 -0.54 2.29
N ASN A 525 -23.48 0.36 3.22
CA ASN A 525 -22.86 0.03 4.49
C ASN A 525 -23.90 -0.50 5.49
N TRP A 526 -23.45 -1.40 6.39
CA TRP A 526 -24.27 -1.89 7.48
C TRP A 526 -24.59 -0.78 8.48
N ASP A 527 -25.85 -0.60 8.79
CA ASP A 527 -26.38 0.36 9.77
C ASP A 527 -26.90 -0.30 11.05
N GLY A 528 -26.87 -1.63 11.11
CA GLY A 528 -27.25 -2.40 12.30
C GLY A 528 -26.13 -2.47 13.36
N ASN A 529 -26.32 -3.34 14.34
CA ASN A 529 -25.39 -3.50 15.46
C ASN A 529 -24.01 -3.97 15.00
N LYS A 530 -22.97 -3.31 15.51
CA LYS A 530 -21.59 -3.78 15.37
C LYS A 530 -21.24 -4.72 16.52
N PRO A 531 -20.36 -5.71 16.28
CA PRO A 531 -19.89 -6.56 17.36
C PRO A 531 -19.14 -5.74 18.41
N THR A 532 -19.22 -6.19 19.65
CA THR A 532 -18.41 -5.60 20.73
C THR A 532 -17.03 -6.24 20.72
N MET A 533 -15.98 -5.42 20.69
CA MET A 533 -14.60 -5.93 20.77
C MET A 533 -14.34 -6.59 22.12
N ASN A 534 -13.82 -7.80 22.10
CA ASN A 534 -13.29 -8.45 23.28
C ASN A 534 -11.95 -7.82 23.62
N LEU A 535 -11.91 -7.03 24.70
CA LEU A 535 -10.67 -6.38 25.14
C LEU A 535 -9.74 -7.43 25.75
N LEU A 536 -8.56 -7.58 25.17
CA LEU A 536 -7.52 -8.47 25.68
C LEU A 536 -6.63 -7.73 26.67
N ALA A 537 -6.24 -8.45 27.71
CA ALA A 537 -5.21 -7.97 28.64
C ALA A 537 -3.82 -8.05 27.98
N GLU A 538 -2.92 -7.22 28.46
CA GLU A 538 -1.50 -7.30 28.14
C GLU A 538 -0.98 -8.72 28.43
N LYS A 539 -0.33 -9.33 27.47
CA LYS A 539 0.46 -10.54 27.72
C LYS A 539 1.67 -10.15 28.54
N SER A 540 2.14 -11.03 29.43
CA SER A 540 3.33 -10.78 30.23
C SER A 540 4.47 -10.24 29.37
N LYS A 541 5.19 -9.21 29.88
CA LYS A 541 6.27 -8.51 29.19
C LYS A 541 7.21 -9.49 28.50
N THR A 542 7.39 -9.30 27.19
CA THR A 542 8.38 -10.04 26.43
C THR A 542 9.76 -9.52 26.85
N SER A 543 10.60 -10.37 27.42
CA SER A 543 12.01 -10.05 27.71
C SER A 543 12.89 -10.99 26.92
N ALA A 544 13.91 -10.44 26.27
CA ALA A 544 14.96 -11.25 25.66
C ALA A 544 15.92 -11.76 26.73
N GLY A 545 16.43 -12.98 26.57
CA GLY A 545 17.54 -13.51 27.37
C GLY A 545 18.84 -12.72 27.14
N ASN A 546 19.88 -13.04 27.87
CA ASN A 546 21.17 -12.30 27.81
C ASN A 546 21.78 -12.32 26.37
N ASP A 547 21.59 -13.40 25.63
CA ASP A 547 22.14 -13.60 24.29
C ASP A 547 21.09 -13.45 23.17
N GLU A 548 19.89 -13.00 23.53
CA GLU A 548 18.78 -12.81 22.61
C GLU A 548 18.48 -11.32 22.41
N ALA A 549 17.80 -11.02 21.32
CA ALA A 549 17.23 -9.69 21.04
C ALA A 549 15.85 -9.84 20.43
N ILE A 550 14.96 -8.91 20.75
CA ILE A 550 13.65 -8.83 20.09
C ILE A 550 13.83 -7.97 18.84
N LEU A 551 13.59 -8.58 17.70
CA LEU A 551 13.58 -7.85 16.42
C LEU A 551 12.30 -7.02 16.33
N THR A 552 12.44 -5.73 16.11
CA THR A 552 11.37 -4.83 15.69
C THR A 552 11.75 -4.19 14.37
N SER A 553 10.84 -4.14 13.44
CA SER A 553 11.10 -3.59 12.10
C SER A 553 9.88 -2.90 11.53
N TRP A 554 10.13 -2.06 10.56
CA TRP A 554 9.11 -1.59 9.63
C TRP A 554 9.71 -1.56 8.23
N ARG A 555 8.86 -1.59 7.22
CA ARG A 555 9.32 -1.56 5.83
C ARG A 555 9.53 -0.12 5.38
N ASN A 556 10.67 0.15 4.78
CA ASN A 556 10.92 1.41 4.09
C ASN A 556 9.89 1.60 2.96
N LEU A 557 9.64 2.84 2.55
CA LEU A 557 8.77 3.14 1.42
C LEU A 557 9.25 2.44 0.14
N LEU A 558 10.54 2.55 -0.14
CA LEU A 558 11.17 1.86 -1.27
C LEU A 558 11.66 0.50 -0.77
N ASP A 559 10.80 -0.47 -0.92
CA ASP A 559 11.03 -1.88 -0.58
C ASP A 559 11.28 -2.73 -1.84
N LYS A 560 11.41 -4.03 -1.67
CA LYS A 560 11.49 -5.00 -2.77
C LYS A 560 10.12 -5.58 -3.13
N GLY A 561 9.04 -4.85 -2.87
CA GLY A 561 7.67 -5.29 -3.14
C GLY A 561 7.40 -5.47 -4.64
N SER A 562 6.54 -6.43 -4.97
CA SER A 562 6.29 -6.86 -6.35
C SER A 562 5.82 -5.76 -7.30
N LEU A 563 5.13 -4.73 -6.80
CA LEU A 563 4.68 -3.59 -7.61
C LEU A 563 5.76 -2.50 -7.82
N GLN A 564 6.94 -2.66 -7.23
CA GLN A 564 8.08 -1.74 -7.40
C GLN A 564 9.16 -2.32 -8.32
N ASP A 565 9.18 -3.61 -8.51
CA ASP A 565 10.21 -4.30 -9.29
C ASP A 565 10.35 -3.78 -10.71
N GLY A 566 11.59 -3.85 -11.24
CA GLY A 566 11.94 -3.43 -12.58
C GLY A 566 12.24 -1.94 -12.73
N GLU A 567 12.10 -1.13 -11.67
CA GLU A 567 12.44 0.30 -11.69
C GLU A 567 13.82 0.55 -11.05
N GLU A 568 14.86 0.32 -11.83
CA GLU A 568 16.27 0.41 -11.40
C GLU A 568 16.65 1.81 -10.89
N ASN A 569 16.15 2.87 -11.56
CA ASN A 569 16.45 4.24 -11.15
C ASN A 569 15.81 4.57 -9.80
N LEU A 570 14.60 4.07 -9.53
CA LEU A 570 13.94 4.23 -8.24
C LEU A 570 14.65 3.41 -7.16
N ALA A 571 15.03 2.18 -7.48
CA ALA A 571 15.79 1.33 -6.56
C ALA A 571 17.12 1.99 -6.13
N GLY A 572 17.78 2.72 -7.05
CA GLY A 572 19.00 3.48 -6.75
C GLY A 572 18.81 4.67 -5.78
N THR A 573 17.57 5.01 -5.42
CA THR A 573 17.25 6.01 -4.37
C THR A 573 16.74 5.39 -3.08
N ALA A 574 16.74 4.05 -2.97
CA ALA A 574 16.33 3.36 -1.76
C ALA A 574 17.35 3.59 -0.63
N ARG A 575 16.83 3.71 0.58
CA ARG A 575 17.66 3.74 1.78
C ARG A 575 18.25 2.37 2.05
N ASP A 576 19.44 2.35 2.59
CA ASP A 576 20.07 1.10 3.03
C ASP A 576 19.26 0.45 4.17
N SER A 577 19.26 -0.88 4.16
CA SER A 577 18.74 -1.65 5.29
C SER A 577 19.78 -1.61 6.42
N VAL A 578 19.38 -1.09 7.57
CA VAL A 578 20.28 -0.92 8.71
C VAL A 578 19.74 -1.62 9.94
N VAL A 579 20.63 -2.16 10.77
CA VAL A 579 20.30 -2.69 12.09
C VAL A 579 20.70 -1.64 13.12
N VAL A 580 19.74 -1.20 13.93
CA VAL A 580 19.98 -0.24 15.01
C VAL A 580 19.96 -0.98 16.34
N ILE A 581 21.07 -0.97 17.04
CA ILE A 581 21.23 -1.61 18.35
C ILE A 581 21.79 -0.60 19.39
N SER A 582 21.61 -0.90 20.68
CA SER A 582 22.16 -0.05 21.73
C SER A 582 23.69 -0.09 21.72
N LYS A 583 24.33 1.02 22.14
CA LYS A 583 25.79 1.11 22.25
C LYS A 583 26.38 -0.02 23.13
N ASN A 584 25.69 -0.37 24.23
CA ASN A 584 26.12 -1.44 25.09
C ASN A 584 26.12 -2.80 24.38
N ARG A 585 25.07 -3.06 23.57
CA ARG A 585 24.97 -4.30 22.79
C ARG A 585 26.01 -4.34 21.68
N ALA A 586 26.23 -3.22 20.98
CA ALA A 586 27.29 -3.11 19.98
C ALA A 586 28.67 -3.44 20.57
N ASN A 587 28.98 -2.88 21.73
CA ASN A 587 30.23 -3.17 22.43
C ASN A 587 30.35 -4.66 22.84
N SER A 588 29.25 -5.29 23.31
CA SER A 588 29.27 -6.72 23.69
C SER A 588 29.46 -7.64 22.50
N LEU A 589 29.01 -7.23 21.31
CA LEU A 589 29.15 -7.96 20.05
C LEU A 589 30.45 -7.62 19.31
N GLY A 590 31.20 -6.62 19.76
CA GLY A 590 32.41 -6.13 19.09
C GLY A 590 32.16 -5.42 17.76
N VAL A 591 30.94 -4.97 17.50
CA VAL A 591 30.52 -4.33 16.25
C VAL A 591 30.67 -2.80 16.38
N LYS A 592 31.20 -2.17 15.33
CA LYS A 592 31.36 -0.71 15.24
C LYS A 592 30.22 -0.07 14.47
N ASP A 593 30.05 1.24 14.70
CA ASP A 593 29.07 2.05 13.94
C ASP A 593 29.39 2.02 12.43
N LYS A 594 28.34 1.81 11.62
CA LYS A 594 28.40 1.69 10.14
C LYS A 594 29.22 0.49 9.62
N GLU A 595 29.49 -0.50 10.45
CA GLU A 595 30.07 -1.76 10.03
C GLU A 595 29.03 -2.64 9.33
N LEU A 596 29.43 -3.34 8.26
CA LEU A 596 28.57 -4.34 7.60
C LEU A 596 28.48 -5.59 8.49
N VAL A 597 27.28 -6.06 8.77
CA VAL A 597 26.95 -7.23 9.59
C VAL A 597 26.11 -8.24 8.80
#